data_61673b00d6afcec18bf19fea22835382
#
_entry.id   61673b00d6afcec18bf19fea22835382
#
_cell.length_a   1.000
_cell.length_b   1.000
_cell.length_c   1.000
_cell.angle_alpha   90.00
_cell.angle_beta   90.00
_cell.angle_gamma   90.00
#
_symmetry.space_group_name_H-M   'P 1'
#
loop_
_entity.id
_entity.type
_entity.pdbx_description
1 polymer ?
#
loop_
_entity_poly.entity_id
_entity_poly.type
_entity_poly.pdbx_seq_one_letter_code
_entity_poly.pdbx_strand_id
1 'polypeptide(L)'
;MNKTIAATKAFVEAVDPEVTDKADWGIATPYLALQTAKAGAKNLIVAAENVHFKDSGAYTGEVSVEMLKEIGVEWVILGHSERRQYFGETDETVNAKMLQVLKNDMTPIVCVGETLEQYEAGTTKDVVKTQVVAAYKDVCPKCAARSVIAYEPVW
;
A
#
# COMPACT_ATOMS: atom_id res chain seq x y z
N MET A 1 -9.73 0.36 -8.74
CA MET A 1 -10.41 1.60 -9.22
C MET A 1 -11.86 1.61 -8.76
N ASN A 2 -12.11 1.98 -7.54
CA ASN A 2 -13.47 2.07 -7.01
C ASN A 2 -13.68 3.40 -6.32
N LYS A 3 -14.92 3.87 -6.31
CA LYS A 3 -15.38 5.11 -5.69
C LYS A 3 -14.85 6.40 -6.35
N THR A 4 -15.76 7.28 -6.66
CA THR A 4 -15.48 8.67 -7.00
C THR A 4 -15.16 9.48 -5.74
N ILE A 5 -14.74 10.73 -5.88
CA ILE A 5 -14.53 11.64 -4.75
C ILE A 5 -15.80 11.75 -3.88
N ALA A 6 -16.97 11.93 -4.49
CA ALA A 6 -18.23 12.01 -3.76
C ALA A 6 -18.59 10.71 -3.02
N ALA A 7 -18.37 9.56 -3.67
CA ALA A 7 -18.60 8.25 -3.05
C ALA A 7 -17.62 7.97 -1.91
N THR A 8 -16.35 8.40 -2.05
CA THR A 8 -15.35 8.29 -0.98
C THR A 8 -15.73 9.16 0.22
N LYS A 9 -16.16 10.39 -0.02
CA LYS A 9 -16.63 11.29 1.04
C LYS A 9 -17.80 10.67 1.82
N ALA A 10 -18.83 10.21 1.11
CA ALA A 10 -19.98 9.57 1.73
C ALA A 10 -19.61 8.31 2.54
N PHE A 11 -18.66 7.51 2.03
CA PHE A 11 -18.16 6.34 2.74
C PHE A 11 -17.43 6.72 4.04
N VAL A 12 -16.51 7.69 3.99
CA VAL A 12 -15.78 8.14 5.19
C VAL A 12 -16.74 8.72 6.22
N GLU A 13 -17.69 9.56 5.81
CA GLU A 13 -18.70 10.15 6.70
C GLU A 13 -19.56 9.09 7.41
N ALA A 14 -19.85 7.97 6.73
CA ALA A 14 -20.64 6.88 7.29
C ALA A 14 -19.83 5.97 8.21
N VAL A 15 -18.57 5.68 7.88
CA VAL A 15 -17.77 4.63 8.55
C VAL A 15 -16.88 5.20 9.66
N ASP A 16 -16.30 6.38 9.48
CA ASP A 16 -15.36 6.96 10.46
C ASP A 16 -15.93 7.09 11.89
N PRO A 17 -17.21 7.46 12.10
CA PRO A 17 -17.82 7.51 13.44
C PRO A 17 -17.99 6.12 14.10
N GLU A 18 -18.04 5.05 13.32
CA GLU A 18 -18.23 3.67 13.80
C GLU A 18 -16.91 2.98 14.18
N VAL A 19 -15.78 3.63 13.91
CA VAL A 19 -14.44 3.10 14.23
C VAL A 19 -14.23 3.06 15.73
N THR A 20 -13.73 1.93 16.21
CA THR A 20 -13.45 1.70 17.63
C THR A 20 -11.95 1.55 17.87
N ASP A 21 -11.53 1.66 19.12
CA ASP A 21 -10.14 1.46 19.57
C ASP A 21 -9.70 -0.01 19.69
N LYS A 22 -10.55 -0.96 19.23
CA LYS A 22 -10.26 -2.40 19.33
C LYS A 22 -9.28 -2.91 18.28
N ALA A 23 -9.09 -2.15 17.19
CA ALA A 23 -8.18 -2.47 16.10
C ALA A 23 -7.81 -1.19 15.34
N ASP A 24 -6.75 -1.28 14.55
CA ASP A 24 -6.42 -0.25 13.56
C ASP A 24 -7.34 -0.42 12.34
N TRP A 25 -8.11 0.62 12.05
CA TRP A 25 -9.05 0.63 10.93
C TRP A 25 -8.52 1.56 9.85
N GLY A 26 -8.52 1.12 8.61
CA GLY A 26 -8.04 1.93 7.50
C GLY A 26 -8.78 1.69 6.20
N ILE A 27 -8.66 2.67 5.32
CA ILE A 27 -9.11 2.58 3.93
C ILE A 27 -7.98 2.98 3.00
N ALA A 28 -7.84 2.28 1.90
CA ALA A 28 -7.00 2.72 0.80
C ALA A 28 -7.90 3.33 -0.29
N THR A 29 -7.47 4.45 -0.86
CA THR A 29 -8.24 5.17 -1.87
C THR A 29 -7.40 5.54 -3.09
N PRO A 30 -8.02 5.65 -4.28
CA PRO A 30 -7.36 6.22 -5.45
C PRO A 30 -6.81 7.62 -5.17
N TYR A 31 -5.71 8.00 -5.82
CA TYR A 31 -5.03 9.28 -5.64
C TYR A 31 -5.97 10.50 -5.65
N LEU A 32 -6.95 10.52 -6.58
CA LEU A 32 -7.91 11.62 -6.70
C LEU A 32 -8.78 11.83 -5.46
N ALA A 33 -8.97 10.79 -4.65
CA ALA A 33 -9.84 10.82 -3.48
C ALA A 33 -9.07 10.96 -2.15
N LEU A 34 -7.74 10.82 -2.15
CA LEU A 34 -6.91 10.81 -0.93
C LEU A 34 -7.10 12.04 -0.06
N GLN A 35 -7.01 13.23 -0.66
CA GLN A 35 -7.16 14.49 0.08
C GLN A 35 -8.55 14.61 0.70
N THR A 36 -9.60 14.21 -0.02
CA THR A 36 -10.98 14.20 0.48
C THR A 36 -11.15 13.20 1.62
N ALA A 37 -10.62 11.98 1.45
CA ALA A 37 -10.66 10.95 2.49
C ALA A 37 -9.92 11.42 3.75
N LYS A 38 -8.72 11.97 3.61
CA LYS A 38 -7.91 12.45 4.74
C LYS A 38 -8.56 13.62 5.47
N ALA A 39 -9.19 14.53 4.75
CA ALA A 39 -9.91 15.66 5.37
C ALA A 39 -11.14 15.23 6.16
N GLY A 40 -11.79 14.14 5.79
CA GLY A 40 -12.98 13.60 6.46
C GLY A 40 -12.68 12.60 7.58
N ALA A 41 -11.60 11.85 7.47
CA ALA A 41 -11.22 10.82 8.43
C ALA A 41 -10.61 11.41 9.69
N LYS A 42 -11.15 11.03 10.85
CA LYS A 42 -10.63 11.37 12.18
C LYS A 42 -10.08 10.13 12.90
N ASN A 43 -10.72 8.99 12.70
CA ASN A 43 -10.41 7.72 13.33
C ASN A 43 -9.85 6.69 12.33
N LEU A 44 -10.21 6.82 11.04
CA LEU A 44 -9.71 5.94 9.99
C LEU A 44 -8.29 6.32 9.55
N ILE A 45 -7.44 5.33 9.43
CA ILE A 45 -6.18 5.44 8.70
C ILE A 45 -6.52 5.56 7.21
N VAL A 46 -5.93 6.56 6.53
CA VAL A 46 -6.07 6.71 5.08
C VAL A 46 -4.76 6.30 4.42
N ALA A 47 -4.83 5.33 3.54
CA ALA A 47 -3.70 4.81 2.78
C ALA A 47 -3.81 5.13 1.30
N ALA A 48 -2.67 5.35 0.64
CA ALA A 48 -2.59 5.37 -0.81
C ALA A 48 -2.52 3.95 -1.38
N GLU A 49 -3.09 3.72 -2.56
CA GLU A 49 -3.07 2.41 -3.24
C GLU A 49 -1.73 2.10 -3.92
N ASN A 50 -0.84 3.08 -4.04
CA ASN A 50 0.49 2.97 -4.65
C ASN A 50 1.33 4.22 -4.35
N VAL A 51 2.63 4.15 -4.66
CA VAL A 51 3.56 5.29 -4.69
C VAL A 51 4.72 4.99 -5.63
N HIS A 52 5.37 6.02 -6.18
CA HIS A 52 6.61 5.85 -6.92
C HIS A 52 7.83 5.85 -6.00
N PHE A 53 8.91 5.17 -6.40
CA PHE A 53 10.15 5.05 -5.60
C PHE A 53 11.17 6.17 -5.81
N LYS A 54 10.87 7.16 -6.68
CA LYS A 54 11.70 8.34 -6.88
C LYS A 54 11.09 9.56 -6.20
N ASP A 55 11.93 10.45 -5.71
CA ASP A 55 11.50 11.69 -5.06
C ASP A 55 10.84 12.64 -6.09
N SER A 56 11.44 12.74 -7.28
CA SER A 56 10.97 13.57 -8.40
C SER A 56 11.56 13.12 -9.72
N GLY A 57 11.12 13.71 -10.84
CA GLY A 57 11.68 13.46 -12.16
C GLY A 57 10.66 13.32 -13.27
N ALA A 58 11.09 12.86 -14.43
CA ALA A 58 10.28 12.65 -15.61
C ALA A 58 9.52 11.31 -15.53
N TYR A 59 8.57 11.23 -14.61
CA TYR A 59 7.73 10.05 -14.36
C TYR A 59 6.26 10.44 -14.51
N THR A 60 5.86 10.83 -15.70
CA THR A 60 4.52 11.32 -16.00
C THR A 60 3.43 10.37 -15.50
N GLY A 61 2.54 10.89 -14.65
CA GLY A 61 1.44 10.13 -14.06
C GLY A 61 1.73 9.49 -12.70
N GLU A 62 2.99 9.47 -12.26
CA GLU A 62 3.38 8.92 -10.95
C GLU A 62 3.21 9.94 -9.81
N VAL A 63 3.03 9.41 -8.61
CA VAL A 63 2.91 10.17 -7.37
C VAL A 63 4.07 9.80 -6.45
N SER A 64 4.80 10.80 -5.94
CA SER A 64 5.92 10.60 -5.03
C SER A 64 5.47 10.49 -3.56
N VAL A 65 6.37 10.01 -2.71
CA VAL A 65 6.17 9.97 -1.26
C VAL A 65 5.93 11.36 -0.68
N GLU A 66 6.66 12.37 -1.17
CA GLU A 66 6.52 13.75 -0.72
C GLU A 66 5.13 14.31 -1.00
N MET A 67 4.56 14.04 -2.18
CA MET A 67 3.19 14.43 -2.53
C MET A 67 2.15 13.81 -1.61
N LEU A 68 2.35 12.55 -1.19
CA LEU A 68 1.46 11.89 -0.23
C LEU A 68 1.57 12.51 1.17
N LYS A 69 2.79 12.81 1.61
CA LYS A 69 3.03 13.45 2.92
C LYS A 69 2.44 14.85 3.00
N GLU A 70 2.51 15.63 1.92
CA GLU A 70 1.93 16.98 1.87
C GLU A 70 0.44 16.99 2.21
N ILE A 71 -0.30 15.97 1.78
CA ILE A 71 -1.73 15.82 2.11
C ILE A 71 -1.99 15.02 3.38
N GLY A 72 -0.95 14.69 4.16
CA GLY A 72 -1.04 13.99 5.44
C GLY A 72 -1.32 12.49 5.34
N VAL A 73 -1.07 11.87 4.19
CA VAL A 73 -1.18 10.41 4.01
C VAL A 73 0.14 9.78 4.43
N GLU A 74 0.07 8.84 5.37
CA GLU A 74 1.24 8.21 5.99
C GLU A 74 1.33 6.69 5.73
N TRP A 75 0.30 6.11 5.11
CA TRP A 75 0.24 4.69 4.81
C TRP A 75 0.10 4.47 3.31
N VAL A 76 0.71 3.40 2.80
CA VAL A 76 0.67 3.09 1.36
C VAL A 76 0.74 1.59 1.09
N ILE A 77 -0.08 1.12 0.17
CA ILE A 77 -0.06 -0.26 -0.34
C ILE A 77 1.05 -0.37 -1.39
N LEU A 78 1.84 -1.44 -1.28
CA LEU A 78 2.93 -1.76 -2.21
C LEU A 78 2.79 -3.21 -2.71
N GLY A 79 3.09 -3.44 -3.97
CA GLY A 79 3.16 -4.78 -4.53
C GLY A 79 1.83 -5.52 -4.65
N HIS A 80 0.71 -4.80 -4.71
CA HIS A 80 -0.60 -5.41 -4.89
C HIS A 80 -0.62 -6.33 -6.13
N SER A 81 -1.31 -7.46 -6.04
CA SER A 81 -1.38 -8.47 -7.11
C SER A 81 -1.78 -7.89 -8.47
N GLU A 82 -2.76 -7.01 -8.51
CA GLU A 82 -3.18 -6.33 -9.73
C GLU A 82 -2.05 -5.48 -10.36
N ARG A 83 -1.23 -4.83 -9.54
CA ARG A 83 -0.10 -4.05 -10.05
C ARG A 83 1.02 -4.93 -10.61
N ARG A 84 1.25 -6.08 -9.99
CA ARG A 84 2.18 -7.09 -10.49
C ARG A 84 1.68 -7.67 -11.82
N GLN A 85 0.40 -7.96 -11.91
CA GLN A 85 -0.22 -8.60 -13.07
C GLN A 85 -0.40 -7.65 -14.26
N TYR A 86 -0.86 -6.43 -14.02
CA TYR A 86 -1.30 -5.51 -15.09
C TYR A 86 -0.35 -4.34 -15.34
N PHE A 87 0.52 -4.00 -14.39
CA PHE A 87 1.36 -2.81 -14.46
C PHE A 87 2.86 -3.11 -14.34
N GLY A 88 3.26 -4.38 -14.48
CA GLY A 88 4.66 -4.78 -14.50
C GLY A 88 5.42 -4.53 -13.20
N GLU A 89 4.74 -4.46 -12.07
CA GLU A 89 5.40 -4.33 -10.77
C GLU A 89 6.13 -5.62 -10.40
N THR A 90 7.41 -5.52 -10.04
CA THR A 90 8.28 -6.65 -9.70
C THR A 90 8.70 -6.59 -8.23
N ASP A 91 9.34 -7.65 -7.73
CA ASP A 91 9.88 -7.65 -6.36
C ASP A 91 10.94 -6.56 -6.16
N GLU A 92 11.73 -6.24 -7.18
CA GLU A 92 12.73 -5.16 -7.16
C GLU A 92 12.06 -3.79 -7.05
N THR A 93 10.99 -3.54 -7.80
CA THR A 93 10.26 -2.27 -7.72
C THR A 93 9.52 -2.12 -6.40
N VAL A 94 8.97 -3.21 -5.87
CA VAL A 94 8.35 -3.23 -4.54
C VAL A 94 9.37 -2.92 -3.45
N ASN A 95 10.57 -3.52 -3.50
CA ASN A 95 11.65 -3.22 -2.57
C ASN A 95 12.08 -1.75 -2.67
N ALA A 96 12.26 -1.22 -3.88
CA ALA A 96 12.63 0.19 -4.07
C ALA A 96 11.58 1.14 -3.46
N LYS A 97 10.28 0.84 -3.62
CA LYS A 97 9.17 1.58 -2.99
C LYS A 97 9.20 1.43 -1.47
N MET A 98 9.42 0.21 -0.96
CA MET A 98 9.53 -0.09 0.47
C MET A 98 10.61 0.77 1.14
N LEU A 99 11.81 0.81 0.57
CA LEU A 99 12.93 1.60 1.07
C LEU A 99 12.60 3.11 1.05
N GLN A 100 11.96 3.58 -0.03
CA GLN A 100 11.59 4.99 -0.16
C GLN A 100 10.52 5.41 0.86
N VAL A 101 9.50 4.57 1.07
CA VAL A 101 8.42 4.80 2.05
C VAL A 101 8.98 4.84 3.48
N LEU A 102 9.79 3.85 3.85
CA LEU A 102 10.40 3.76 5.18
C LEU A 102 11.41 4.88 5.47
N LYS A 103 12.19 5.30 4.47
CA LYS A 103 13.10 6.45 4.56
C LYS A 103 12.37 7.75 4.92
N ASN A 104 11.12 7.87 4.53
CA ASN A 104 10.27 9.03 4.76
C ASN A 104 9.33 8.88 5.97
N ASP A 105 9.59 7.90 6.83
CA ASP A 105 8.81 7.62 8.05
C ASP A 105 7.33 7.27 7.80
N MET A 106 6.99 6.82 6.60
CA MET A 106 5.68 6.29 6.27
C MET A 106 5.59 4.78 6.55
N THR A 107 4.37 4.27 6.62
CA THR A 107 4.06 2.86 6.88
C THR A 107 3.67 2.15 5.59
N PRO A 108 4.50 1.24 5.07
CA PRO A 108 4.14 0.41 3.92
C PRO A 108 3.26 -0.78 4.33
N ILE A 109 2.26 -1.07 3.51
CA ILE A 109 1.48 -2.31 3.53
C ILE A 109 1.94 -3.12 2.32
N VAL A 110 2.77 -4.13 2.55
CA VAL A 110 3.37 -4.93 1.48
C VAL A 110 2.49 -6.13 1.17
N CYS A 111 1.94 -6.16 -0.04
CA CYS A 111 1.11 -7.27 -0.51
C CYS A 111 1.97 -8.42 -1.03
N VAL A 112 1.63 -9.62 -0.59
CA VAL A 112 2.24 -10.88 -1.02
C VAL A 112 1.16 -11.93 -1.22
N GLY A 113 1.37 -12.84 -2.16
CA GLY A 113 0.43 -13.93 -2.43
C GLY A 113 0.81 -14.69 -3.68
N GLU A 114 0.36 -15.93 -3.76
CA GLU A 114 0.59 -16.86 -4.87
C GLU A 114 -0.57 -16.88 -5.86
N THR A 115 -0.30 -17.31 -7.07
CA THR A 115 -1.32 -17.63 -8.09
C THR A 115 -1.97 -18.98 -7.81
N LEU A 116 -3.10 -19.26 -8.47
CA LEU A 116 -3.77 -20.57 -8.39
C LEU A 116 -2.84 -21.72 -8.80
N GLU A 117 -2.10 -21.54 -9.88
CA GLU A 117 -1.14 -22.54 -10.37
C GLU A 117 -0.05 -22.86 -9.34
N GLN A 118 0.46 -21.82 -8.65
CA GLN A 118 1.46 -21.99 -7.59
C GLN A 118 0.86 -22.66 -6.34
N TYR A 119 -0.39 -22.36 -6.02
CA TYR A 119 -1.12 -23.02 -4.95
C TYR A 119 -1.33 -24.52 -5.25
N GLU A 120 -1.83 -24.85 -6.45
CA GLU A 120 -2.04 -26.23 -6.89
C GLU A 120 -0.73 -27.02 -6.98
N ALA A 121 0.37 -26.36 -7.33
CA ALA A 121 1.72 -26.93 -7.30
C ALA A 121 2.30 -27.08 -5.87
N GLY A 122 1.61 -26.61 -4.83
CA GLY A 122 2.09 -26.70 -3.44
C GLY A 122 3.25 -25.77 -3.12
N THR A 123 3.50 -24.71 -3.91
CA THR A 123 4.66 -23.80 -3.78
C THR A 123 4.35 -22.49 -3.05
N THR A 124 3.16 -22.32 -2.47
CA THR A 124 2.74 -21.13 -1.75
C THR A 124 3.80 -20.57 -0.80
N LYS A 125 4.37 -21.43 0.07
CA LYS A 125 5.37 -21.02 1.06
C LYS A 125 6.64 -20.44 0.40
N ASP A 126 7.10 -21.04 -0.67
CA ASP A 126 8.31 -20.60 -1.37
C ASP A 126 8.07 -19.28 -2.10
N VAL A 127 6.90 -19.12 -2.72
CA VAL A 127 6.50 -17.88 -3.38
C VAL A 127 6.42 -16.73 -2.37
N VAL A 128 5.65 -16.89 -1.29
CA VAL A 128 5.49 -15.87 -0.24
C VAL A 128 6.83 -15.55 0.41
N LYS A 129 7.65 -16.56 0.72
CA LYS A 129 8.99 -16.36 1.25
C LYS A 129 9.85 -15.53 0.29
N THR A 130 9.84 -15.84 -0.99
CA THR A 130 10.60 -15.10 -2.01
C THR A 130 10.18 -13.64 -2.05
N GLN A 131 8.88 -13.37 -2.12
CA GLN A 131 8.33 -12.02 -2.16
C GLN A 131 8.68 -11.22 -0.89
N VAL A 132 8.54 -11.83 0.29
CA VAL A 132 8.88 -11.17 1.57
C VAL A 132 10.38 -10.88 1.65
N VAL A 133 11.24 -11.86 1.36
CA VAL A 133 12.70 -11.66 1.40
C VAL A 133 13.14 -10.57 0.44
N ALA A 134 12.58 -10.54 -0.77
CA ALA A 134 12.88 -9.52 -1.75
C ALA A 134 12.40 -8.12 -1.31
N ALA A 135 11.16 -8.00 -0.84
CA ALA A 135 10.61 -6.73 -0.37
C ALA A 135 11.40 -6.13 0.80
N TYR A 136 11.90 -6.97 1.70
CA TYR A 136 12.66 -6.54 2.90
C TYR A 136 14.18 -6.49 2.71
N LYS A 137 14.68 -6.68 1.50
CA LYS A 137 16.10 -6.55 1.20
C LYS A 137 16.60 -5.15 1.62
N ASP A 138 17.70 -5.10 2.36
CA ASP A 138 18.34 -3.88 2.87
C ASP A 138 17.46 -3.02 3.81
N VAL A 139 16.35 -3.56 4.30
CA VAL A 139 15.49 -2.91 5.30
C VAL A 139 16.05 -3.15 6.70
N CYS A 140 16.24 -2.08 7.48
CA CYS A 140 16.72 -2.21 8.85
C CYS A 140 15.63 -2.84 9.75
N PRO A 141 16.01 -3.63 10.80
CA PRO A 141 15.04 -4.29 11.69
C PRO A 141 14.02 -3.35 12.34
N LYS A 142 14.46 -2.16 12.78
CA LYS A 142 13.56 -1.14 13.33
C LYS A 142 12.62 -0.56 12.27
N CYS A 143 13.09 -0.45 11.02
CA CYS A 143 12.26 0.00 9.91
C CYS A 143 11.20 -1.05 9.55
N ALA A 144 11.59 -2.33 9.54
CA ALA A 144 10.68 -3.45 9.28
C ALA A 144 9.51 -3.49 10.28
N ALA A 145 9.75 -3.16 11.54
CA ALA A 145 8.72 -3.12 12.57
C ALA A 145 7.61 -2.07 12.33
N ARG A 146 7.83 -1.13 11.40
CA ARG A 146 6.84 -0.12 11.00
C ARG A 146 6.07 -0.49 9.73
N SER A 147 6.14 -1.73 9.30
CA SER A 147 5.47 -2.21 8.10
C SER A 147 4.43 -3.27 8.42
N VAL A 148 3.50 -3.44 7.50
CA VAL A 148 2.47 -4.49 7.53
C VAL A 148 2.66 -5.39 6.33
N ILE A 149 2.56 -6.70 6.52
CA ILE A 149 2.49 -7.67 5.42
C ILE A 149 1.03 -8.06 5.25
N ALA A 150 0.50 -7.84 4.05
CA ALA A 150 -0.84 -8.24 3.65
C ALA A 150 -0.74 -9.47 2.74
N TYR A 151 -1.05 -10.65 3.30
CA TYR A 151 -1.11 -11.87 2.51
C TYR A 151 -2.52 -12.06 1.95
N GLU A 152 -2.60 -12.22 0.64
CA GLU A 152 -3.84 -12.56 -0.06
C GLU A 152 -3.52 -13.48 -1.24
N PRO A 153 -4.12 -14.69 -1.32
CA PRO A 153 -4.04 -15.50 -2.53
C PRO A 153 -4.58 -14.71 -3.72
N VAL A 154 -3.80 -14.63 -4.81
CA VAL A 154 -4.21 -13.83 -6.00
C VAL A 154 -5.51 -14.35 -6.61
N TRP A 155 -5.79 -15.63 -6.42
CA TRP A 155 -6.97 -16.33 -6.93
C TRP A 155 -8.15 -16.35 -5.96
#